data_8228a616e362bb43570d4440d5f60980
#
_entry.id   8228a616e362bb43570d4440d5f60980
#
_cell.length_a   1.000
_cell.length_b   1.000
_cell.length_c   1.000
_cell.angle_alpha   90.00
_cell.angle_beta   90.00
_cell.angle_gamma   90.00
#
_symmetry.space_group_name_H-M   'P 1'
#
loop_
_entity.id
_entity.type
_entity.pdbx_description
1 polymer ?
#
loop_
_entity_poly.entity_id
_entity_poly.type
_entity_poly.pdbx_seq_one_letter_code
_entity_poly.pdbx_strand_id
1 'polypeptide(L)'
;MGAYTPIPPVDRRHTDVQHLDLPYMFEPPETREEWMKRARALREQIQVGLGLLPSPEKCQLNPQIFDRIEHEDYTVEKVYFESLPGFYVTGNLYRPLNNDEPGPGVLNPHGHWKNGRFENSEDGSIPGRCIELARMGCVA
;
A
#
# COMPACT_ATOMS: atom_id res chain seq x y z
N MET A 1 31.47 -33.62 -4.16
CA MET A 1 30.96 -33.36 -5.53
C MET A 1 29.46 -33.64 -5.51
N GLY A 2 28.63 -32.60 -5.55
CA GLY A 2 27.18 -32.75 -5.64
C GLY A 2 26.83 -33.32 -7.00
N ALA A 3 25.95 -34.33 -7.02
CA ALA A 3 25.46 -34.92 -8.26
C ALA A 3 24.68 -33.84 -9.04
N TYR A 4 25.12 -33.57 -10.26
CA TYR A 4 24.38 -32.69 -11.18
C TYR A 4 23.07 -33.38 -11.56
N THR A 5 21.95 -32.77 -11.15
CA THR A 5 20.62 -33.21 -11.60
C THR A 5 20.38 -32.60 -12.98
N PRO A 6 20.22 -33.40 -14.04
CA PRO A 6 19.99 -32.88 -15.37
C PRO A 6 18.68 -32.06 -15.39
N ILE A 7 18.73 -30.91 -16.05
CA ILE A 7 17.56 -30.08 -16.30
C ILE A 7 16.53 -30.92 -17.09
N PRO A 8 15.26 -30.97 -16.72
CA PRO A 8 14.25 -31.70 -17.47
C PRO A 8 14.21 -31.23 -18.93
N PRO A 9 14.00 -32.15 -19.89
CA PRO A 9 14.12 -31.87 -21.34
C PRO A 9 13.12 -30.79 -21.83
N VAL A 10 12.12 -30.44 -21.05
CA VAL A 10 11.15 -29.39 -21.39
C VAL A 10 11.03 -28.44 -20.21
N ASP A 11 11.69 -27.29 -20.31
CA ASP A 11 11.50 -26.18 -19.36
C ASP A 11 10.34 -25.26 -19.87
N ARG A 12 9.16 -25.45 -19.30
CA ARG A 12 7.95 -24.70 -19.70
C ARG A 12 8.05 -23.21 -19.43
N ARG A 13 8.98 -22.75 -18.59
CA ARG A 13 9.20 -21.31 -18.35
C ARG A 13 9.60 -20.55 -19.61
N HIS A 14 10.15 -21.23 -20.61
CA HIS A 14 10.58 -20.66 -21.88
C HIS A 14 9.64 -20.96 -23.04
N THR A 15 8.62 -21.82 -22.85
CA THR A 15 7.64 -22.16 -23.89
C THR A 15 6.37 -21.34 -23.79
N ASP A 16 5.96 -20.98 -22.57
CA ASP A 16 4.73 -20.21 -22.29
C ASP A 16 5.10 -18.87 -21.64
N VAL A 17 5.97 -18.10 -22.30
CA VAL A 17 6.44 -16.81 -21.76
C VAL A 17 5.27 -15.82 -21.70
N GLN A 18 4.95 -15.38 -20.49
CA GLN A 18 3.97 -14.32 -20.29
C GLN A 18 4.61 -12.97 -20.55
N HIS A 19 4.03 -12.15 -21.37
CA HIS A 19 4.47 -10.76 -21.65
C HIS A 19 3.27 -9.82 -21.73
N LEU A 20 3.53 -8.51 -21.67
CA LEU A 20 2.48 -7.50 -21.56
C LEU A 20 1.57 -7.38 -22.81
N ASP A 21 2.04 -7.87 -23.95
CA ASP A 21 1.26 -7.85 -25.20
C ASP A 21 0.29 -9.04 -25.37
N LEU A 22 0.31 -9.99 -24.42
CA LEU A 22 -0.66 -11.08 -24.42
C LEU A 22 -2.03 -10.57 -23.95
N PRO A 23 -3.13 -10.95 -24.65
CA PRO A 23 -4.46 -10.63 -24.18
C PRO A 23 -4.71 -11.34 -22.85
N TYR A 24 -4.88 -10.55 -21.81
CA TYR A 24 -5.24 -11.07 -20.49
C TYR A 24 -6.75 -11.25 -20.41
N MET A 25 -7.20 -12.50 -20.51
CA MET A 25 -8.60 -12.85 -20.35
C MET A 25 -8.88 -13.15 -18.89
N PHE A 26 -9.71 -12.31 -18.27
CA PHE A 26 -10.23 -12.61 -16.95
C PHE A 26 -11.43 -13.54 -17.06
N GLU A 27 -11.28 -14.76 -16.57
CA GLU A 27 -12.39 -15.72 -16.43
C GLU A 27 -12.93 -15.58 -14.98
N PRO A 28 -14.11 -14.97 -14.82
CA PRO A 28 -14.70 -14.82 -13.50
C PRO A 28 -15.12 -16.19 -12.96
N PRO A 29 -14.94 -16.46 -11.66
CA PRO A 29 -15.50 -17.65 -11.02
C PRO A 29 -17.03 -17.65 -11.12
N GLU A 30 -17.62 -18.80 -11.37
CA GLU A 30 -19.07 -18.94 -11.52
C GLU A 30 -19.80 -18.95 -10.17
N THR A 31 -19.10 -19.36 -9.11
CA THR A 31 -19.68 -19.50 -7.77
C THR A 31 -18.91 -18.67 -6.74
N ARG A 32 -19.60 -18.35 -5.63
CA ARG A 32 -18.98 -17.71 -4.46
C ARG A 32 -17.86 -18.57 -3.87
N GLU A 33 -18.02 -19.88 -3.87
CA GLU A 33 -17.03 -20.80 -3.32
C GLU A 33 -15.74 -20.79 -4.14
N GLU A 34 -15.82 -20.85 -5.45
CA GLU A 34 -14.68 -20.73 -6.36
C GLU A 34 -13.99 -19.38 -6.19
N TRP A 35 -14.77 -18.29 -6.11
CA TRP A 35 -14.22 -16.98 -5.81
C TRP A 35 -13.44 -16.95 -4.50
N MET A 36 -14.00 -17.49 -3.41
CA MET A 36 -13.35 -17.51 -2.11
C MET A 36 -12.05 -18.33 -2.12
N LYS A 37 -12.02 -19.44 -2.85
CA LYS A 37 -10.83 -20.26 -3.05
C LYS A 37 -9.76 -19.48 -3.82
N ARG A 38 -10.14 -18.85 -4.94
CA ARG A 38 -9.24 -18.02 -5.75
C ARG A 38 -8.72 -16.83 -4.97
N ALA A 39 -9.58 -16.10 -4.26
CA ALA A 39 -9.20 -14.95 -3.44
C ALA A 39 -8.21 -15.31 -2.33
N ARG A 40 -8.33 -16.49 -1.73
CA ARG A 40 -7.36 -17.00 -0.75
C ARG A 40 -6.00 -17.23 -1.39
N ALA A 41 -5.97 -17.95 -2.51
CA ALA A 41 -4.74 -18.24 -3.25
C ALA A 41 -4.04 -16.95 -3.72
N LEU A 42 -4.80 -15.96 -4.23
CA LEU A 42 -4.24 -14.67 -4.63
C LEU A 42 -3.66 -13.88 -3.45
N ARG A 43 -4.34 -13.85 -2.30
CA ARG A 43 -3.79 -13.21 -1.10
C ARG A 43 -2.49 -13.84 -0.64
N GLU A 44 -2.43 -15.17 -0.66
CA GLU A 44 -1.21 -15.90 -0.31
C GLU A 44 -0.07 -15.60 -1.28
N GLN A 45 -0.32 -15.61 -2.59
CA GLN A 45 0.66 -15.23 -3.60
C GLN A 45 1.18 -13.79 -3.42
N ILE A 46 0.28 -12.84 -3.13
CA ILE A 46 0.66 -11.46 -2.87
C ILE A 46 1.55 -11.37 -1.62
N GLN A 47 1.18 -12.07 -0.54
CA GLN A 47 1.98 -12.07 0.68
C GLN A 47 3.37 -12.67 0.46
N VAL A 48 3.47 -13.78 -0.27
CA VAL A 48 4.75 -14.38 -0.65
C VAL A 48 5.56 -13.43 -1.52
N GLY A 49 4.96 -12.86 -2.55
CA GLY A 49 5.62 -11.94 -3.48
C GLY A 49 6.14 -10.67 -2.82
N LEU A 50 5.48 -10.20 -1.76
CA LEU A 50 5.87 -9.04 -0.96
C LEU A 50 6.76 -9.38 0.24
N GLY A 51 7.12 -10.66 0.45
CA GLY A 51 7.91 -11.09 1.60
C GLY A 51 7.17 -10.97 2.95
N LEU A 52 5.84 -11.00 2.93
CA LEU A 52 4.98 -10.90 4.11
C LEU A 52 4.52 -12.26 4.65
N LEU A 53 5.05 -13.35 4.13
CA LEU A 53 4.79 -14.70 4.61
C LEU A 53 6.13 -15.39 4.95
N PRO A 54 6.37 -15.84 6.22
CA PRO A 54 5.45 -15.70 7.36
C PRO A 54 5.17 -14.25 7.75
N SER A 55 3.99 -14.00 8.31
CA SER A 55 3.62 -12.63 8.74
C SER A 55 4.64 -12.07 9.73
N PRO A 56 5.13 -10.84 9.53
CA PRO A 56 6.06 -10.22 10.46
C PRO A 56 5.40 -10.02 11.84
N GLU A 57 6.22 -10.01 12.86
CA GLU A 57 5.77 -9.72 14.22
C GLU A 57 5.19 -8.31 14.29
N LYS A 58 4.01 -8.18 14.91
CA LYS A 58 3.36 -6.89 15.13
C LYS A 58 3.85 -6.25 16.42
N CYS A 59 4.01 -4.95 16.42
CA CYS A 59 4.35 -4.15 17.59
C CYS A 59 3.30 -3.07 17.87
N GLN A 60 3.45 -2.38 18.99
CA GLN A 60 2.70 -1.16 19.28
C GLN A 60 3.17 -0.06 18.33
N LEU A 61 2.25 0.67 17.72
CA LEU A 61 2.59 1.73 16.76
C LEU A 61 3.32 2.91 17.41
N ASN A 62 3.05 3.20 18.70
CA ASN A 62 3.67 4.30 19.47
C ASN A 62 3.73 5.62 18.67
N PRO A 63 2.61 6.11 18.09
CA PRO A 63 2.64 7.25 17.19
C PRO A 63 3.08 8.52 17.93
N GLN A 64 3.96 9.28 17.29
CA GLN A 64 4.35 10.61 17.71
C GLN A 64 3.83 11.62 16.70
N ILE A 65 3.02 12.58 17.18
CA ILE A 65 2.40 13.62 16.37
C ILE A 65 2.84 14.97 16.92
N PHE A 66 3.34 15.86 16.07
CA PHE A 66 3.94 17.12 16.47
C PHE A 66 3.95 18.14 15.33
N ASP A 67 4.40 19.37 15.63
CA ASP A 67 4.51 20.48 14.68
C ASP A 67 3.18 20.75 13.94
N ARG A 68 2.08 20.93 14.70
CA ARG A 68 0.77 21.24 14.15
C ARG A 68 0.75 22.62 13.51
N ILE A 69 0.31 22.66 12.25
CA ILE A 69 0.01 23.86 11.49
C ILE A 69 -1.50 23.90 11.26
N GLU A 70 -2.13 25.00 11.63
CA GLU A 70 -3.57 25.22 11.41
C GLU A 70 -3.77 26.08 10.17
N HIS A 71 -4.67 25.62 9.31
CA HIS A 71 -5.25 26.36 8.20
C HIS A 71 -6.70 26.69 8.49
N GLU A 72 -7.38 27.35 7.57
CA GLU A 72 -8.75 27.82 7.76
C GLU A 72 -9.75 26.68 8.08
N ASP A 73 -9.58 25.52 7.45
CA ASP A 73 -10.52 24.41 7.49
C ASP A 73 -9.87 23.03 7.76
N TYR A 74 -8.54 22.97 7.83
CA TYR A 74 -7.80 21.74 8.12
C TYR A 74 -6.52 22.01 8.91
N THR A 75 -5.91 20.94 9.42
CA THR A 75 -4.61 20.96 10.07
C THR A 75 -3.62 20.03 9.37
N VAL A 76 -2.33 20.35 9.45
CA VAL A 76 -1.25 19.47 9.02
C VAL A 76 -0.30 19.27 10.18
N GLU A 77 0.03 18.02 10.46
CA GLU A 77 0.94 17.64 11.53
C GLU A 77 1.99 16.66 11.01
N LYS A 78 3.15 16.66 11.57
CA LYS A 78 4.14 15.60 11.35
C LYS A 78 3.78 14.38 12.18
N VAL A 79 3.96 13.21 11.62
CA VAL A 79 3.74 11.95 12.31
C VAL A 79 4.85 10.97 12.01
N TYR A 80 5.27 10.21 13.02
CA TYR A 80 5.98 8.97 12.80
C TYR A 80 5.48 7.89 13.76
N PHE A 81 5.61 6.64 13.35
CA PHE A 81 5.19 5.49 14.15
C PHE A 81 6.02 4.26 13.79
N GLU A 82 6.06 3.32 14.71
CA GLU A 82 6.74 2.05 14.53
C GLU A 82 5.80 1.04 13.87
N SER A 83 6.04 0.70 12.62
CA SER A 83 5.19 -0.22 11.85
C SER A 83 5.55 -1.68 12.06
N LEU A 84 6.82 -1.97 12.30
CA LEU A 84 7.41 -3.24 12.71
C LEU A 84 8.48 -2.96 13.75
N PRO A 85 8.88 -3.93 14.58
CA PRO A 85 9.93 -3.73 15.59
C PRO A 85 11.18 -3.09 14.99
N GLY A 86 11.51 -1.88 15.46
CA GLY A 86 12.66 -1.10 14.98
C GLY A 86 12.49 -0.43 13.61
N PHE A 87 11.32 -0.54 12.96
CA PHE A 87 11.07 0.06 11.66
C PHE A 87 10.05 1.20 11.76
N TYR A 88 10.50 2.43 11.49
CA TYR A 88 9.69 3.64 11.61
C TYR A 88 9.20 4.13 10.26
N VAL A 89 7.92 4.50 10.22
CA VAL A 89 7.28 5.16 9.10
C VAL A 89 7.03 6.61 9.46
N THR A 90 7.38 7.53 8.56
CA THR A 90 7.15 8.97 8.72
C THR A 90 6.13 9.47 7.72
N GLY A 91 5.32 10.42 8.13
CA GLY A 91 4.27 10.98 7.28
C GLY A 91 3.85 12.39 7.68
N ASN A 92 2.88 12.90 6.94
CA ASN A 92 2.10 14.07 7.30
C ASN A 92 0.67 13.62 7.59
N LEU A 93 0.07 14.17 8.63
CA LEU A 93 -1.28 13.89 9.06
C LEU A 93 -2.14 15.12 8.78
N TYR A 94 -3.13 14.95 7.92
CA TYR A 94 -4.10 16.00 7.57
C TYR A 94 -5.42 15.68 8.25
N ARG A 95 -5.99 16.62 8.97
CA ARG A 95 -7.25 16.46 9.71
C ARG A 95 -8.18 17.66 9.50
N PRO A 96 -9.51 17.46 9.52
CA PRO A 96 -10.44 18.57 9.62
C PRO A 96 -10.14 19.41 10.87
N LEU A 97 -10.23 20.74 10.76
CA LEU A 97 -9.92 21.63 11.88
C LEU A 97 -10.91 21.50 13.05
N ASN A 98 -12.20 21.38 12.74
CA ASN A 98 -13.30 21.47 13.71
C ASN A 98 -14.15 20.18 13.75
N ASN A 99 -13.55 19.03 13.61
CA ASN A 99 -14.25 17.76 13.66
C ASN A 99 -13.74 16.92 14.84
N ASP A 100 -14.49 16.91 15.94
CA ASP A 100 -14.21 16.10 17.14
C ASP A 100 -14.75 14.66 17.01
N GLU A 101 -15.54 14.38 15.97
CA GLU A 101 -16.07 13.06 15.71
C GLU A 101 -15.10 12.19 14.91
N PRO A 102 -15.06 10.87 15.17
CA PRO A 102 -14.23 9.96 14.39
C PRO A 102 -14.60 9.96 12.91
N GLY A 103 -13.63 10.28 12.05
CA GLY A 103 -13.79 10.26 10.60
C GLY A 103 -13.09 9.09 9.93
N PRO A 104 -13.36 8.84 8.64
CA PRO A 104 -12.64 7.83 7.88
C PRO A 104 -11.14 8.13 7.82
N GLY A 105 -10.30 7.11 8.06
CA GLY A 105 -8.85 7.19 7.86
C GLY A 105 -8.47 6.77 6.43
N VAL A 106 -7.71 7.61 5.72
CA VAL A 106 -7.27 7.35 4.34
C VAL A 106 -5.75 7.40 4.25
N LEU A 107 -5.13 6.26 3.99
CA LEU A 107 -3.70 6.19 3.71
C LEU A 107 -3.41 6.64 2.28
N ASN A 108 -2.45 7.55 2.14
CA ASN A 108 -1.99 8.09 0.85
C ASN A 108 -0.52 7.76 0.62
N PRO A 109 -0.16 6.50 0.34
CA PRO A 109 1.21 6.17 -0.05
C PRO A 109 1.51 6.85 -1.39
N HIS A 110 2.61 7.62 -1.43
CA HIS A 110 3.01 8.31 -2.64
C HIS A 110 3.65 7.37 -3.66
N GLY A 111 3.62 7.74 -4.94
CA GLY A 111 4.32 7.06 -6.01
C GLY A 111 5.83 7.29 -5.97
N HIS A 112 6.53 6.75 -7.00
CA HIS A 112 7.98 6.91 -7.16
C HIS A 112 8.33 8.28 -7.77
N TRP A 113 8.01 9.34 -7.05
CA TRP A 113 8.29 10.72 -7.45
C TRP A 113 9.48 11.31 -6.69
N LYS A 114 10.16 12.27 -7.32
CA LYS A 114 11.35 12.89 -6.74
C LYS A 114 11.10 13.52 -5.37
N ASN A 115 9.94 14.15 -5.18
CA ASN A 115 9.57 14.85 -3.96
C ASN A 115 8.77 13.98 -2.97
N GLY A 116 8.48 12.71 -3.32
CA GLY A 116 7.75 11.77 -2.46
C GLY A 116 6.41 12.34 -1.98
N ARG A 117 6.20 12.38 -0.66
CA ARG A 117 4.95 12.90 -0.05
C ARG A 117 4.72 14.41 -0.25
N PHE A 118 5.72 15.14 -0.75
CA PHE A 118 5.62 16.56 -1.07
C PHE A 118 5.44 16.81 -2.56
N GLU A 119 5.20 15.76 -3.35
CA GLU A 119 4.98 15.93 -4.78
C GLU A 119 3.78 16.83 -5.04
N ASN A 120 4.05 17.89 -5.81
CA ASN A 120 3.07 18.90 -6.19
C ASN A 120 3.45 19.45 -7.56
N SER A 121 2.96 18.80 -8.60
CA SER A 121 3.25 19.10 -10.00
C SER A 121 1.96 19.09 -10.82
N GLU A 122 2.07 19.35 -12.12
CA GLU A 122 0.93 19.26 -13.06
C GLU A 122 0.37 17.85 -13.16
N ASP A 123 1.20 16.83 -12.95
CA ASP A 123 0.79 15.43 -12.99
C ASP A 123 0.03 14.97 -11.74
N GLY A 124 0.15 15.71 -10.65
CA GLY A 124 -0.56 15.40 -9.40
C GLY A 124 0.02 16.05 -8.15
N SER A 125 -0.82 16.13 -7.13
CA SER A 125 -0.45 16.71 -5.84
C SER A 125 -0.84 15.76 -4.70
N ILE A 126 0.14 15.28 -3.95
CA ILE A 126 -0.10 14.50 -2.73
C ILE A 126 -0.65 15.41 -1.62
N PRO A 127 -0.04 16.59 -1.33
CA PRO A 127 -0.63 17.51 -0.36
C PRO A 127 -2.04 17.96 -0.74
N GLY A 128 -2.28 18.30 -2.01
CA GLY A 128 -3.61 18.71 -2.48
C GLY A 128 -4.67 17.64 -2.26
N ARG A 129 -4.37 16.38 -2.58
CA ARG A 129 -5.26 15.25 -2.32
C ARG A 129 -5.56 15.09 -0.83
N CYS A 130 -4.55 15.17 0.03
CA CYS A 130 -4.72 15.03 1.47
C CYS A 130 -5.53 16.19 2.06
N ILE A 131 -5.36 17.42 1.55
CA ILE A 131 -6.14 18.61 1.94
C ILE A 131 -7.62 18.40 1.58
N GLU A 132 -7.90 17.96 0.35
CA GLU A 132 -9.29 17.71 -0.06
C GLU A 132 -9.95 16.60 0.77
N LEU A 133 -9.22 15.53 1.09
CA LEU A 133 -9.71 14.48 1.99
C LEU A 133 -10.04 15.05 3.38
N ALA A 134 -9.17 15.91 3.93
CA ALA A 134 -9.43 16.55 5.22
C ALA A 134 -10.68 17.45 5.18
N ARG A 135 -10.86 18.23 4.10
CA ARG A 135 -12.07 19.04 3.85
C ARG A 135 -13.33 18.21 3.74
N MET A 136 -13.23 16.99 3.24
CA MET A 136 -14.33 16.02 3.18
C MET A 136 -14.63 15.33 4.52
N GLY A 137 -13.91 15.68 5.59
CA GLY A 137 -14.10 15.08 6.92
C GLY A 137 -13.25 13.83 7.18
N CYS A 138 -12.31 13.50 6.31
CA CYS A 138 -11.41 12.36 6.48
C CYS A 138 -10.14 12.74 7.25
N VAL A 139 -9.52 11.76 7.87
CA VAL A 139 -8.14 11.84 8.37
C VAL A 139 -7.22 11.21 7.32
N ALA A 140 -6.32 11.99 6.72
CA ALA A 140 -5.46 11.54 5.64
C ALA A 140 -3.98 11.51 6.04
#